data_d07fecdb91376271c2233d977cbccc97
#
_entry.id   d07fecdb91376271c2233d977cbccc97
#
_cell.length_a   1.000
_cell.length_b   1.000
_cell.length_c   1.000
_cell.angle_alpha   90.00
_cell.angle_beta   90.00
_cell.angle_gamma   90.00
#
_symmetry.space_group_name_H-M   'P 1'
#
loop_
_entity.id
_entity.type
_entity.pdbx_description
1 polymer ?
#
loop_
_entity_poly.entity_id
_entity_poly.type
_entity_poly.pdbx_seq_one_letter_code
_entity_poly.pdbx_strand_id
1 'polypeptide(L)'
;MKAAVFAYSRLGCKTAERAAGYFSGYQLRMFAPQRVKQGHFSLLPPHDPDFYGQQFAWADVLLFVGSCGIAVRQIAPHVRDKRTDPAVLVMDETAAFVVPLLSGHIGGANRLAAGLAAFMGAVPVVTTATDIHGRFSVDAWAAQKGYSIGDMAAAKKVSAAILEGDVSFCSEFLIRGTLPGGVVLRNSGPVGIYVGVHTAEPFETTLRIIPPVLHLGVGCRRGISAQAIQEAVEQLLAENGLDKRAIGMVGSIQRKADEAGLLEYCKKNHFPVSFYTEQELLAVPGSFTSSEFVRSVTGVDNVCERAAMVGASRLLVRKTAKNGVTAALAAEEMEVTFG
;
A
#
# COMPACT_ATOMS: atom_id res chain seq x y z
N MET A 1 -11.42 7.01 2.04
CA MET A 1 -11.65 5.87 2.94
C MET A 1 -13.13 5.78 3.32
N LYS A 2 -13.60 4.60 3.76
CA LYS A 2 -15.00 4.31 4.13
C LYS A 2 -15.05 3.89 5.59
N ALA A 3 -16.01 4.43 6.38
CA ALA A 3 -16.17 4.07 7.79
C ALA A 3 -17.62 3.69 8.10
N ALA A 4 -17.82 2.62 8.89
CA ALA A 4 -19.09 2.20 9.42
C ALA A 4 -19.08 2.32 10.95
N VAL A 5 -20.05 3.05 11.52
CA VAL A 5 -20.16 3.30 12.96
C VAL A 5 -21.45 2.72 13.50
N PHE A 6 -21.36 1.97 14.58
CA PHE A 6 -22.48 1.28 15.22
C PHE A 6 -22.64 1.75 16.66
N ALA A 7 -23.86 2.17 17.05
CA ALA A 7 -24.18 2.55 18.42
C ALA A 7 -25.45 1.81 18.89
N TYR A 8 -25.50 1.43 20.16
CA TYR A 8 -26.54 0.54 20.70
C TYR A 8 -27.37 1.14 21.82
N SER A 9 -26.98 2.31 22.32
CA SER A 9 -27.67 3.06 23.38
C SER A 9 -27.84 4.53 22.98
N ARG A 10 -28.68 5.28 23.69
CA ARG A 10 -28.84 6.72 23.47
C ARG A 10 -27.56 7.51 23.74
N LEU A 11 -26.81 7.12 24.80
CA LEU A 11 -25.51 7.72 25.10
C LEU A 11 -24.49 7.37 24.02
N GLY A 12 -24.44 6.08 23.59
CA GLY A 12 -23.58 5.63 22.49
C GLY A 12 -23.84 6.36 21.18
N CYS A 13 -25.11 6.68 20.84
CA CYS A 13 -25.42 7.49 19.66
C CYS A 13 -24.82 8.91 19.77
N LYS A 14 -24.94 9.58 20.91
CA LYS A 14 -24.32 10.92 21.14
C LYS A 14 -22.79 10.85 21.02
N THR A 15 -22.18 9.81 21.56
CA THR A 15 -20.75 9.58 21.49
C THR A 15 -20.29 9.28 20.06
N ALA A 16 -21.06 8.47 19.32
CA ALA A 16 -20.80 8.20 17.90
C ALA A 16 -20.92 9.45 17.02
N GLU A 17 -21.89 10.33 17.29
CA GLU A 17 -22.01 11.62 16.59
C GLU A 17 -20.79 12.52 16.81
N ARG A 18 -20.25 12.57 18.04
CA ARG A 18 -18.99 13.28 18.32
C ARG A 18 -17.82 12.66 17.59
N ALA A 19 -17.69 11.31 17.63
CA ALA A 19 -16.64 10.56 16.95
C ALA A 19 -16.70 10.70 15.41
N ALA A 20 -17.88 10.95 14.83
CA ALA A 20 -18.06 11.20 13.40
C ALA A 20 -17.23 12.39 12.90
N GLY A 21 -16.95 13.38 13.75
CA GLY A 21 -16.06 14.50 13.42
C GLY A 21 -14.62 14.07 13.06
N TYR A 22 -14.11 13.03 13.68
CA TYR A 22 -12.81 12.45 13.36
C TYR A 22 -12.79 11.84 11.95
N PHE A 23 -13.92 11.33 11.48
CA PHE A 23 -14.09 10.70 10.16
C PHE A 23 -14.63 11.67 9.09
N SER A 24 -14.48 12.99 9.25
CA SER A 24 -15.06 13.99 8.34
C SER A 24 -14.60 13.85 6.88
N GLY A 25 -13.40 13.28 6.63
CA GLY A 25 -12.89 12.99 5.30
C GLY A 25 -13.26 11.59 4.75
N TYR A 26 -14.10 10.83 5.44
CA TYR A 26 -14.50 9.47 5.07
C TYR A 26 -15.92 9.44 4.48
N GLN A 27 -16.18 8.48 3.61
CA GLN A 27 -17.56 8.09 3.30
C GLN A 27 -18.11 7.36 4.52
N LEU A 28 -18.97 8.03 5.31
CA LEU A 28 -19.44 7.57 6.62
C LEU A 28 -20.83 6.96 6.53
N ARG A 29 -21.02 5.82 7.19
CA ARG A 29 -22.32 5.22 7.50
C ARG A 29 -22.46 5.05 9.00
N MET A 30 -23.61 5.45 9.57
CA MET A 30 -23.88 5.31 10.99
C MET A 30 -25.15 4.52 11.22
N PHE A 31 -25.14 3.57 12.17
CA PHE A 31 -26.24 2.65 12.41
C PHE A 31 -26.62 2.56 13.88
N ALA A 32 -27.93 2.54 14.15
CA ALA A 32 -28.46 2.34 15.49
C ALA A 32 -29.79 1.56 15.46
N PRO A 33 -30.11 0.78 16.52
CA PRO A 33 -31.42 0.13 16.66
C PRO A 33 -32.56 1.16 16.71
N GLN A 34 -33.74 0.78 16.21
CA GLN A 34 -34.93 1.65 16.14
C GLN A 34 -35.24 2.37 17.46
N ARG A 35 -35.10 1.66 18.59
CA ARG A 35 -35.43 2.18 19.93
C ARG A 35 -34.57 3.37 20.40
N VAL A 36 -33.38 3.54 19.82
CA VAL A 36 -32.40 4.59 20.18
C VAL A 36 -31.96 5.43 19.00
N LYS A 37 -32.41 5.09 17.77
CA LYS A 37 -32.10 5.80 16.55
C LYS A 37 -32.53 7.25 16.63
N GLN A 38 -31.61 8.15 16.30
CA GLN A 38 -31.87 9.60 16.19
C GLN A 38 -30.93 10.20 15.14
N GLY A 39 -31.28 11.39 14.65
CA GLY A 39 -30.42 12.17 13.77
C GLY A 39 -30.03 11.43 12.47
N HIS A 40 -28.74 11.38 12.18
CA HIS A 40 -28.18 10.86 10.94
C HIS A 40 -28.00 9.34 10.90
N PHE A 41 -28.49 8.59 11.91
CA PHE A 41 -28.34 7.14 11.93
C PHE A 41 -29.32 6.46 10.98
N SER A 42 -28.83 5.50 10.24
CA SER A 42 -29.64 4.50 9.53
C SER A 42 -30.10 3.43 10.51
N LEU A 43 -31.14 2.70 10.14
CA LEU A 43 -31.64 1.61 10.98
C LEU A 43 -30.64 0.44 11.00
N LEU A 44 -30.28 -0.01 12.19
CA LEU A 44 -29.62 -1.29 12.38
C LEU A 44 -30.67 -2.40 12.30
N PRO A 45 -30.66 -3.25 11.25
CA PRO A 45 -31.70 -4.27 11.08
C PRO A 45 -31.55 -5.35 12.15
N PRO A 46 -32.67 -5.68 12.88
CA PRO A 46 -32.59 -6.57 14.05
C PRO A 46 -32.35 -8.04 13.72
N HIS A 47 -32.62 -8.48 12.47
CA HIS A 47 -32.61 -9.90 12.06
C HIS A 47 -31.97 -10.13 10.69
N ASP A 48 -31.06 -9.27 10.25
CA ASP A 48 -30.30 -9.50 9.03
C ASP A 48 -28.94 -10.12 9.39
N PRO A 49 -28.73 -11.43 9.17
CA PRO A 49 -27.50 -12.11 9.54
C PRO A 49 -26.29 -11.64 8.70
N ASP A 50 -26.57 -11.11 7.50
CA ASP A 50 -25.53 -10.68 6.56
C ASP A 50 -25.17 -9.20 6.69
N PHE A 51 -25.93 -8.43 7.47
CA PHE A 51 -25.75 -6.97 7.58
C PHE A 51 -24.32 -6.56 7.99
N TYR A 52 -23.81 -7.17 9.04
CA TYR A 52 -22.44 -6.85 9.50
C TYR A 52 -21.40 -7.32 8.50
N GLY A 53 -21.61 -8.44 7.82
CA GLY A 53 -20.75 -8.92 6.75
C GLY A 53 -20.68 -7.95 5.57
N GLN A 54 -21.82 -7.36 5.18
CA GLN A 54 -21.85 -6.34 4.13
C GLN A 54 -21.08 -5.07 4.55
N GLN A 55 -21.23 -4.63 5.80
CA GLN A 55 -20.46 -3.47 6.29
C GLN A 55 -18.97 -3.80 6.44
N PHE A 56 -18.62 -5.00 6.90
CA PHE A 56 -17.24 -5.48 7.02
C PHE A 56 -16.53 -5.54 5.66
N ALA A 57 -17.24 -5.96 4.61
CA ALA A 57 -16.70 -5.98 3.23
C ALA A 57 -16.65 -4.59 2.58
N TRP A 58 -17.53 -3.66 2.99
CA TRP A 58 -17.61 -2.33 2.40
C TRP A 58 -16.64 -1.33 3.01
N ALA A 59 -16.43 -1.40 4.34
CA ALA A 59 -15.70 -0.39 5.09
C ALA A 59 -14.20 -0.69 5.16
N ASP A 60 -13.39 0.36 5.20
CA ASP A 60 -11.97 0.28 5.59
C ASP A 60 -11.84 0.30 7.13
N VAL A 61 -12.85 0.90 7.83
CA VAL A 61 -12.86 1.04 9.29
C VAL A 61 -14.26 0.77 9.83
N LEU A 62 -14.37 -0.07 10.87
CA LEU A 62 -15.57 -0.24 11.68
C LEU A 62 -15.33 0.32 13.08
N LEU A 63 -16.23 1.17 13.56
CA LEU A 63 -16.25 1.65 14.93
C LEU A 63 -17.51 1.18 15.66
N PHE A 64 -17.35 0.40 16.70
CA PHE A 64 -18.43 0.00 17.59
C PHE A 64 -18.43 0.87 18.85
N VAL A 65 -19.48 1.65 19.06
CA VAL A 65 -19.67 2.42 20.30
C VAL A 65 -20.51 1.59 21.26
N GLY A 66 -19.83 0.89 22.16
CA GLY A 66 -20.41 -0.08 23.10
C GLY A 66 -19.39 -1.09 23.60
N SER A 67 -19.82 -2.28 24.00
CA SER A 67 -18.92 -3.29 24.55
C SER A 67 -18.13 -4.07 23.50
N CYS A 68 -16.87 -4.44 23.79
CA CYS A 68 -16.07 -5.32 22.95
C CYS A 68 -16.79 -6.63 22.61
N GLY A 69 -17.53 -7.21 23.55
CA GLY A 69 -18.27 -8.46 23.34
C GLY A 69 -19.34 -8.37 22.26
N ILE A 70 -19.97 -7.21 22.07
CA ILE A 70 -20.90 -6.96 20.96
C ILE A 70 -20.10 -6.98 19.64
N ALA A 71 -19.05 -6.18 19.55
CA ALA A 71 -18.22 -6.09 18.35
C ALA A 71 -17.71 -7.48 17.92
N VAL A 72 -17.11 -8.23 18.85
CA VAL A 72 -16.59 -9.58 18.58
C VAL A 72 -17.64 -10.52 18.00
N ARG A 73 -18.84 -10.58 18.59
CA ARG A 73 -19.92 -11.47 18.10
C ARG A 73 -20.36 -11.08 16.69
N GLN A 74 -20.36 -9.80 16.35
CA GLN A 74 -20.81 -9.35 15.05
C GLN A 74 -19.74 -9.55 13.95
N ILE A 75 -18.46 -9.42 14.27
CA ILE A 75 -17.39 -9.56 13.28
C ILE A 75 -16.84 -10.97 13.12
N ALA A 76 -16.90 -11.80 14.18
CA ALA A 76 -16.27 -13.13 14.20
C ALA A 76 -16.56 -14.01 12.96
N PRO A 77 -17.82 -14.07 12.43
CA PRO A 77 -18.11 -14.86 11.23
C PRO A 77 -17.42 -14.33 9.95
N HIS A 78 -16.94 -13.10 9.95
CA HIS A 78 -16.43 -12.40 8.76
C HIS A 78 -14.91 -12.23 8.78
N VAL A 79 -14.25 -12.48 9.92
CA VAL A 79 -12.79 -12.39 10.06
C VAL A 79 -12.10 -13.47 9.24
N ARG A 80 -11.14 -13.06 8.38
CA ARG A 80 -10.45 -13.96 7.44
C ARG A 80 -8.93 -13.82 7.47
N ASP A 81 -8.41 -12.62 7.16
CA ASP A 81 -6.98 -12.39 7.01
C ASP A 81 -6.62 -10.96 7.46
N LYS A 82 -5.62 -10.85 8.34
CA LYS A 82 -5.14 -9.55 8.86
C LYS A 82 -4.66 -8.55 7.79
N ARG A 83 -4.45 -9.01 6.56
CA ARG A 83 -4.01 -8.17 5.42
C ARG A 83 -5.17 -7.54 4.66
N THR A 84 -6.35 -8.14 4.74
CA THR A 84 -7.54 -7.73 3.98
C THR A 84 -8.70 -7.29 4.84
N ASP A 85 -8.73 -7.73 6.10
CA ASP A 85 -9.79 -7.38 7.03
C ASP A 85 -9.69 -5.90 7.43
N PRO A 86 -10.81 -5.18 7.53
CA PRO A 86 -10.83 -3.77 7.90
C PRO A 86 -10.30 -3.55 9.32
N ALA A 87 -9.90 -2.31 9.61
CA ALA A 87 -9.63 -1.89 10.97
C ALA A 87 -10.92 -1.94 11.81
N VAL A 88 -10.89 -2.62 12.96
CA VAL A 88 -12.04 -2.62 13.88
C VAL A 88 -11.66 -1.97 15.19
N LEU A 89 -12.40 -0.93 15.53
CA LEU A 89 -12.28 -0.18 16.78
C LEU A 89 -13.52 -0.38 17.66
N VAL A 90 -13.30 -0.44 18.95
CA VAL A 90 -14.37 -0.34 19.94
C VAL A 90 -14.12 0.86 20.83
N MET A 91 -15.14 1.66 21.06
CA MET A 91 -15.13 2.76 22.02
C MET A 91 -16.29 2.56 22.99
N ASP A 92 -16.05 2.70 24.28
CA ASP A 92 -17.14 2.67 25.25
C ASP A 92 -18.08 3.88 25.07
N GLU A 93 -19.30 3.78 25.56
CA GLU A 93 -20.31 4.81 25.32
C GLU A 93 -20.04 6.14 26.02
N THR A 94 -19.12 6.17 26.99
CA THR A 94 -18.67 7.40 27.66
C THR A 94 -17.46 8.04 26.98
N ALA A 95 -16.87 7.36 25.99
CA ALA A 95 -15.62 7.71 25.32
C ALA A 95 -14.42 7.77 26.29
N ALA A 96 -14.37 6.90 27.29
CA ALA A 96 -13.21 6.79 28.16
C ALA A 96 -12.07 6.03 27.51
N PHE A 97 -12.39 5.00 26.70
CA PHE A 97 -11.41 4.12 26.09
C PHE A 97 -11.69 3.87 24.61
N VAL A 98 -10.60 3.77 23.81
CA VAL A 98 -10.66 3.32 22.42
C VAL A 98 -9.77 2.10 22.27
N VAL A 99 -10.35 0.95 21.89
CA VAL A 99 -9.69 -0.33 21.80
C VAL A 99 -9.56 -0.74 20.32
N PRO A 100 -8.36 -0.89 19.75
CA PRO A 100 -8.16 -1.52 18.46
C PRO A 100 -8.37 -3.04 18.59
N LEU A 101 -9.49 -3.54 18.05
CA LEU A 101 -9.90 -4.93 18.24
C LEU A 101 -9.37 -5.86 17.17
N LEU A 102 -9.25 -5.38 15.93
CA LEU A 102 -8.79 -6.16 14.77
C LEU A 102 -7.95 -5.30 13.83
N SER A 103 -7.01 -5.94 13.13
CA SER A 103 -6.14 -5.33 12.10
C SER A 103 -5.29 -4.16 12.64
N GLY A 104 -4.68 -4.36 13.81
CA GLY A 104 -3.91 -3.34 14.56
C GLY A 104 -2.81 -2.68 13.75
N HIS A 105 -1.94 -3.49 13.08
CA HIS A 105 -0.78 -3.02 12.33
C HIS A 105 -1.13 -2.68 10.87
N ILE A 106 -1.24 -3.70 10.00
CA ILE A 106 -1.45 -3.52 8.55
C ILE A 106 -2.74 -2.75 8.26
N GLY A 107 -3.84 -3.10 8.94
CA GLY A 107 -5.11 -2.38 8.81
C GLY A 107 -5.13 -1.01 9.49
N GLY A 108 -4.11 -0.67 10.28
CA GLY A 108 -3.93 0.64 10.90
C GLY A 108 -4.83 0.92 12.11
N ALA A 109 -5.47 -0.12 12.71
CA ALA A 109 -6.40 0.09 13.83
C ALA A 109 -5.71 0.71 15.07
N ASN A 110 -4.42 0.39 15.35
CA ASN A 110 -3.69 0.98 16.47
C ASN A 110 -3.50 2.49 16.28
N ARG A 111 -3.11 2.93 15.09
CA ARG A 111 -2.97 4.35 14.75
C ARG A 111 -4.32 5.09 14.78
N LEU A 112 -5.35 4.47 14.22
CA LEU A 112 -6.71 5.04 14.24
C LEU A 112 -7.25 5.14 15.67
N ALA A 113 -6.99 4.14 16.53
CA ALA A 113 -7.36 4.17 17.94
C ALA A 113 -6.68 5.33 18.68
N ALA A 114 -5.37 5.52 18.48
CA ALA A 114 -4.63 6.62 19.07
C ALA A 114 -5.15 7.99 18.59
N GLY A 115 -5.39 8.16 17.27
CA GLY A 115 -5.92 9.40 16.71
C GLY A 115 -7.34 9.71 17.18
N LEU A 116 -8.23 8.71 17.17
CA LEU A 116 -9.60 8.86 17.66
C LEU A 116 -9.62 9.16 19.17
N ALA A 117 -8.78 8.48 19.96
CA ALA A 117 -8.67 8.72 21.39
C ALA A 117 -8.19 10.16 21.66
N ALA A 118 -7.17 10.65 20.97
CA ALA A 118 -6.72 12.05 21.09
C ALA A 118 -7.83 13.04 20.73
N PHE A 119 -8.59 12.79 19.65
CA PHE A 119 -9.72 13.62 19.23
C PHE A 119 -10.86 13.66 20.28
N MET A 120 -11.14 12.51 20.89
CA MET A 120 -12.25 12.36 21.86
C MET A 120 -11.88 12.70 23.30
N GLY A 121 -10.58 12.85 23.62
CA GLY A 121 -10.09 12.95 25.00
C GLY A 121 -10.13 11.60 25.73
N ALA A 122 -10.04 10.48 25.01
CA ALA A 122 -10.09 9.12 25.52
C ALA A 122 -8.68 8.52 25.71
N VAL A 123 -8.61 7.34 26.31
CA VAL A 123 -7.39 6.55 26.45
C VAL A 123 -7.36 5.45 25.37
N PRO A 124 -6.34 5.39 24.51
CA PRO A 124 -6.18 4.27 23.59
C PRO A 124 -5.67 3.03 24.35
N VAL A 125 -6.32 1.87 24.15
CA VAL A 125 -5.95 0.61 24.81
C VAL A 125 -5.27 -0.30 23.80
N VAL A 126 -4.03 0.04 23.44
CA VAL A 126 -3.22 -0.76 22.51
C VAL A 126 -2.51 -1.87 23.28
N THR A 127 -2.65 -3.12 22.80
CA THR A 127 -2.11 -4.31 23.49
C THR A 127 -1.02 -5.04 22.67
N THR A 128 -0.67 -4.54 21.51
CA THR A 128 0.33 -5.15 20.63
C THR A 128 1.73 -5.00 21.21
N ALA A 129 2.50 -6.09 21.29
CA ALA A 129 3.81 -6.09 21.96
C ALA A 129 4.80 -5.07 21.36
N THR A 130 4.84 -4.92 20.04
CA THR A 130 5.71 -3.93 19.37
C THR A 130 5.38 -2.50 19.78
N ASP A 131 4.09 -2.15 19.88
CA ASP A 131 3.66 -0.79 20.29
C ASP A 131 3.96 -0.54 21.78
N ILE A 132 3.69 -1.54 22.65
CA ILE A 132 3.95 -1.42 24.11
C ILE A 132 5.44 -1.20 24.40
N HIS A 133 6.32 -1.88 23.65
CA HIS A 133 7.75 -1.78 23.82
C HIS A 133 8.42 -0.67 22.97
N GLY A 134 7.64 0.13 22.25
CA GLY A 134 8.16 1.16 21.35
C GLY A 134 9.05 0.58 20.25
N ARG A 135 8.80 -0.67 19.83
CA ARG A 135 9.58 -1.36 18.81
C ARG A 135 8.97 -1.16 17.42
N PHE A 136 9.85 -1.21 16.42
CA PHE A 136 9.45 -0.99 15.03
C PHE A 136 8.49 -2.05 14.50
N SER A 137 7.33 -1.62 14.00
CA SER A 137 6.38 -2.47 13.29
C SER A 137 6.60 -2.31 11.79
N VAL A 138 7.45 -3.17 11.22
CA VAL A 138 7.87 -3.07 9.81
C VAL A 138 6.71 -3.27 8.84
N ASP A 139 5.77 -4.14 9.16
CA ASP A 139 4.58 -4.42 8.34
C ASP A 139 3.59 -3.23 8.33
N ALA A 140 3.38 -2.59 9.48
CA ALA A 140 2.58 -1.37 9.57
C ALA A 140 3.21 -0.21 8.80
N TRP A 141 4.53 -0.03 8.94
CA TRP A 141 5.28 0.99 8.22
C TRP A 141 5.25 0.76 6.71
N ALA A 142 5.50 -0.46 6.25
CA ALA A 142 5.43 -0.80 4.83
C ALA A 142 4.04 -0.53 4.25
N ALA A 143 2.98 -0.94 4.96
CA ALA A 143 1.60 -0.69 4.54
C ALA A 143 1.27 0.81 4.47
N GLN A 144 1.70 1.59 5.47
CA GLN A 144 1.50 3.05 5.50
C GLN A 144 2.16 3.76 4.32
N LYS A 145 3.36 3.31 3.93
CA LYS A 145 4.13 3.87 2.81
C LYS A 145 3.70 3.31 1.44
N GLY A 146 2.80 2.32 1.40
CA GLY A 146 2.40 1.64 0.16
C GLY A 146 3.50 0.73 -0.41
N TYR A 147 4.42 0.26 0.42
CA TYR A 147 5.51 -0.63 0.02
C TYR A 147 5.08 -2.09 0.04
N SER A 148 5.60 -2.87 -0.87
CA SER A 148 5.38 -4.32 -0.93
C SER A 148 6.31 -5.06 0.03
N ILE A 149 5.77 -6.09 0.71
CA ILE A 149 6.52 -7.00 1.56
C ILE A 149 6.95 -8.21 0.73
N GLY A 150 8.25 -8.50 0.75
CA GLY A 150 8.88 -9.55 -0.06
C GLY A 150 8.41 -10.95 0.30
N ASP A 151 8.48 -11.28 1.59
CA ASP A 151 8.09 -12.57 2.16
C ASP A 151 7.51 -12.41 3.56
N MET A 152 6.33 -13.00 3.78
CA MET A 152 5.63 -12.94 5.06
C MET A 152 6.25 -13.84 6.14
N ALA A 153 6.99 -14.90 5.77
CA ALA A 153 7.72 -15.71 6.72
C ALA A 153 8.92 -14.93 7.27
N ALA A 154 9.66 -14.24 6.40
CA ALA A 154 10.73 -13.32 6.82
C ALA A 154 10.18 -12.17 7.68
N ALA A 155 9.01 -11.60 7.34
CA ALA A 155 8.38 -10.56 8.14
C ALA A 155 8.07 -11.02 9.57
N LYS A 156 7.57 -12.25 9.75
CA LYS A 156 7.34 -12.84 11.08
C LYS A 156 8.64 -13.01 11.89
N LYS A 157 9.71 -13.51 11.24
CA LYS A 157 11.01 -13.68 11.87
C LYS A 157 11.64 -12.36 12.31
N VAL A 158 11.57 -11.33 11.43
CA VAL A 158 12.05 -9.98 11.74
C VAL A 158 11.25 -9.38 12.90
N SER A 159 9.91 -9.49 12.88
CA SER A 159 9.06 -8.97 13.97
C SER A 159 9.36 -9.65 15.32
N ALA A 160 9.62 -10.95 15.33
CA ALA A 160 10.04 -11.65 16.54
C ALA A 160 11.43 -11.18 17.02
N ALA A 161 12.40 -11.08 16.11
CA ALA A 161 13.75 -10.64 16.44
C ALA A 161 13.81 -9.19 16.97
N ILE A 162 12.98 -8.29 16.46
CA ILE A 162 12.86 -6.90 16.93
C ILE A 162 12.40 -6.83 18.41
N LEU A 163 11.56 -7.76 18.86
CA LEU A 163 11.13 -7.80 20.27
C LEU A 163 12.24 -8.28 21.20
N GLU A 164 13.17 -9.11 20.72
CA GLU A 164 14.27 -9.65 21.49
C GLU A 164 15.52 -8.78 21.48
N GLY A 165 15.72 -7.98 20.42
CA GLY A 165 16.89 -7.14 20.27
C GLY A 165 16.85 -6.23 19.04
N ASP A 166 18.01 -5.74 18.62
CA ASP A 166 18.12 -4.91 17.43
C ASP A 166 18.37 -5.76 16.19
N VAL A 167 17.61 -5.49 15.12
CA VAL A 167 17.78 -6.12 13.80
C VAL A 167 18.53 -5.19 12.85
N SER A 168 19.24 -5.79 11.90
CA SER A 168 19.98 -5.07 10.87
C SER A 168 19.04 -4.41 9.87
N PHE A 169 19.40 -3.24 9.39
CA PHE A 169 18.65 -2.50 8.35
C PHE A 169 19.63 -1.95 7.31
N CYS A 170 19.35 -2.16 6.06
CA CYS A 170 20.02 -1.48 4.97
C CYS A 170 19.04 -1.04 3.89
N SER A 171 19.43 -0.05 3.10
CA SER A 171 18.57 0.55 2.06
C SER A 171 19.42 0.97 0.86
N GLU A 172 18.87 0.83 -0.33
CA GLU A 172 19.39 1.44 -1.56
C GLU A 172 19.17 2.95 -1.61
N PHE A 173 18.28 3.46 -0.76
CA PHE A 173 17.85 4.85 -0.74
C PHE A 173 18.41 5.57 0.47
N LEU A 174 18.51 6.89 0.36
CA LEU A 174 18.93 7.74 1.47
C LEU A 174 17.94 7.61 2.65
N ILE A 175 18.46 7.36 3.84
CA ILE A 175 17.67 7.29 5.06
C ILE A 175 17.67 8.67 5.72
N ARG A 176 16.48 9.20 6.01
CA ARG A 176 16.31 10.47 6.74
C ARG A 176 15.61 10.29 8.08
N GLY A 177 16.05 11.05 9.05
CA GLY A 177 15.51 11.03 10.40
C GLY A 177 16.13 9.96 11.29
N THR A 178 15.49 9.75 12.45
CA THR A 178 15.96 8.78 13.45
C THR A 178 15.43 7.39 13.13
N LEU A 179 16.30 6.38 13.29
CA LEU A 179 15.88 4.98 13.16
C LEU A 179 14.88 4.63 14.28
N PRO A 180 13.87 3.80 13.97
CA PRO A 180 12.93 3.33 14.97
C PRO A 180 13.58 2.35 15.97
N GLY A 181 12.96 2.21 17.14
CA GLY A 181 13.44 1.29 18.17
C GLY A 181 13.52 -0.15 17.70
N GLY A 182 14.64 -0.81 17.97
CA GLY A 182 14.90 -2.19 17.55
C GLY A 182 15.52 -2.35 16.17
N VAL A 183 16.04 -1.24 15.58
CA VAL A 183 16.66 -1.23 14.24
C VAL A 183 18.01 -0.54 14.26
N VAL A 184 19.01 -1.12 13.62
CA VAL A 184 20.37 -0.57 13.50
C VAL A 184 20.88 -0.68 12.07
N LEU A 185 21.64 0.32 11.61
CA LEU A 185 22.25 0.29 10.27
C LEU A 185 23.39 -0.72 10.23
N ARG A 186 23.19 -1.78 9.45
CA ARG A 186 24.20 -2.81 9.16
C ARG A 186 23.89 -3.45 7.83
N ASN A 187 24.92 -3.83 7.08
CA ASN A 187 24.81 -4.47 5.76
C ASN A 187 24.96 -6.01 5.82
N SER A 188 25.04 -6.59 7.02
CA SER A 188 25.15 -8.04 7.24
C SER A 188 24.59 -8.42 8.58
N GLY A 189 24.27 -9.69 8.77
CA GLY A 189 23.75 -10.24 10.02
C GLY A 189 22.79 -11.41 9.82
N PRO A 190 22.34 -12.07 10.89
CA PRO A 190 21.47 -13.23 10.80
C PRO A 190 20.04 -12.86 10.35
N VAL A 191 19.53 -11.70 10.79
CA VAL A 191 18.19 -11.22 10.47
C VAL A 191 18.25 -9.73 10.16
N GLY A 192 17.60 -9.31 9.08
CA GLY A 192 17.55 -7.89 8.75
C GLY A 192 16.48 -7.50 7.75
N ILE A 193 16.32 -6.17 7.62
CA ILE A 193 15.38 -5.51 6.71
C ILE A 193 16.20 -4.87 5.60
N TYR A 194 15.84 -5.16 4.36
CA TYR A 194 16.42 -4.53 3.19
C TYR A 194 15.33 -3.74 2.43
N VAL A 195 15.56 -2.47 2.20
CA VAL A 195 14.67 -1.59 1.44
C VAL A 195 15.29 -1.28 0.09
N GLY A 196 14.71 -1.77 -0.97
CA GLY A 196 15.27 -1.60 -2.31
C GLY A 196 14.41 -2.14 -3.43
N VAL A 197 14.84 -1.88 -4.66
CA VAL A 197 14.21 -2.39 -5.87
C VAL A 197 14.85 -3.69 -6.38
N HIS A 198 16.04 -4.02 -5.90
CA HIS A 198 16.74 -5.24 -6.30
C HIS A 198 16.31 -6.46 -5.45
N THR A 199 16.56 -7.64 -6.00
CA THR A 199 16.29 -8.93 -5.35
C THR A 199 17.43 -9.37 -4.42
N ALA A 200 18.18 -8.41 -3.85
CA ALA A 200 19.31 -8.67 -2.96
C ALA A 200 18.85 -9.26 -1.61
N GLU A 201 19.68 -10.13 -1.05
CA GLU A 201 19.46 -10.78 0.24
C GLU A 201 20.72 -10.64 1.11
N PRO A 202 20.98 -9.44 1.69
CA PRO A 202 22.23 -9.17 2.42
C PRO A 202 22.33 -9.85 3.78
N PHE A 203 21.24 -10.45 4.28
CA PHE A 203 21.18 -11.14 5.58
C PHE A 203 20.83 -12.61 5.40
N GLU A 204 21.14 -13.46 6.36
CA GLU A 204 20.76 -14.88 6.33
C GLU A 204 19.21 -15.05 6.27
N THR A 205 18.49 -14.19 6.98
CA THR A 205 17.05 -13.98 6.81
C THR A 205 16.83 -12.51 6.41
N THR A 206 16.57 -12.27 5.13
CA THR A 206 16.29 -10.93 4.60
C THR A 206 14.81 -10.69 4.44
N LEU A 207 14.27 -9.70 5.15
CA LEU A 207 12.96 -9.14 4.84
C LEU A 207 13.12 -8.01 3.81
N ARG A 208 12.71 -8.27 2.58
CA ARG A 208 12.71 -7.26 1.52
C ARG A 208 11.46 -6.39 1.62
N ILE A 209 11.64 -5.08 1.68
CA ILE A 209 10.61 -4.06 1.56
C ILE A 209 10.83 -3.33 0.24
N ILE A 210 9.83 -3.37 -0.62
CA ILE A 210 9.95 -3.00 -2.03
C ILE A 210 9.06 -1.80 -2.31
N PRO A 211 9.63 -0.58 -2.43
CA PRO A 211 8.89 0.62 -2.82
C PRO A 211 8.58 0.60 -4.32
N PRO A 212 7.37 1.04 -4.74
CA PRO A 212 6.96 1.06 -6.15
C PRO A 212 7.45 2.33 -6.86
N VAL A 213 8.76 2.47 -7.00
CA VAL A 213 9.43 3.69 -7.52
C VAL A 213 9.99 3.53 -8.94
N LEU A 214 9.78 2.37 -9.59
CA LEU A 214 10.23 2.16 -10.95
C LEU A 214 9.14 2.53 -11.95
N HIS A 215 9.53 3.31 -12.97
CA HIS A 215 8.74 3.61 -14.15
C HIS A 215 9.17 2.68 -15.28
N LEU A 216 8.25 1.87 -15.77
CA LEU A 216 8.45 0.99 -16.92
C LEU A 216 7.98 1.69 -18.18
N GLY A 217 8.89 2.06 -19.06
CA GLY A 217 8.54 2.55 -20.39
C GLY A 217 8.45 1.42 -21.40
N VAL A 218 7.36 1.34 -22.13
CA VAL A 218 7.08 0.29 -23.10
C VAL A 218 6.84 0.86 -24.49
N GLY A 219 7.57 0.34 -25.48
CA GLY A 219 7.26 0.49 -26.91
C GLY A 219 6.98 -0.88 -27.50
N CYS A 220 6.00 -1.02 -28.36
CA CYS A 220 5.67 -2.33 -28.96
C CYS A 220 5.13 -2.19 -30.38
N ARG A 221 5.19 -3.28 -31.15
CA ARG A 221 4.50 -3.38 -32.45
C ARG A 221 2.99 -3.39 -32.20
N ARG A 222 2.22 -3.01 -33.24
CA ARG A 222 0.77 -3.08 -33.20
C ARG A 222 0.31 -4.53 -33.17
N GLY A 223 -0.70 -4.84 -32.35
CA GLY A 223 -1.25 -6.19 -32.19
C GLY A 223 -0.38 -7.13 -31.37
N ILE A 224 0.56 -6.60 -30.58
CA ILE A 224 1.38 -7.40 -29.68
C ILE A 224 0.52 -8.03 -28.56
N SER A 225 0.80 -9.27 -28.17
CA SER A 225 0.08 -9.90 -27.06
C SER A 225 0.59 -9.45 -25.69
N ALA A 226 -0.29 -9.49 -24.67
CA ALA A 226 0.08 -9.24 -23.28
C ALA A 226 1.20 -10.20 -22.79
N GLN A 227 1.18 -11.45 -23.27
CA GLN A 227 2.20 -12.46 -22.97
C GLN A 227 3.58 -12.05 -23.48
N ALA A 228 3.69 -11.55 -24.71
CA ALA A 228 4.98 -11.10 -25.26
C ALA A 228 5.54 -9.89 -24.50
N ILE A 229 4.68 -8.97 -24.03
CA ILE A 229 5.09 -7.86 -23.17
C ILE A 229 5.56 -8.38 -21.81
N GLN A 230 4.82 -9.31 -21.21
CA GLN A 230 5.21 -9.93 -19.94
C GLN A 230 6.58 -10.61 -20.02
N GLU A 231 6.83 -11.43 -21.03
CA GLU A 231 8.12 -12.11 -21.24
C GLU A 231 9.28 -11.13 -21.44
N ALA A 232 9.07 -10.04 -22.16
CA ALA A 232 10.10 -9.03 -22.38
C ALA A 232 10.43 -8.28 -21.08
N VAL A 233 9.41 -7.93 -20.29
CA VAL A 233 9.60 -7.23 -18.99
C VAL A 233 10.20 -8.16 -17.96
N GLU A 234 9.75 -9.40 -17.83
CA GLU A 234 10.30 -10.37 -16.88
C GLU A 234 11.78 -10.65 -17.17
N GLN A 235 12.16 -10.77 -18.43
CA GLN A 235 13.57 -10.91 -18.79
C GLN A 235 14.38 -9.67 -18.41
N LEU A 236 13.88 -8.45 -18.72
CA LEU A 236 14.56 -7.21 -18.38
C LEU A 236 14.76 -7.10 -16.86
N LEU A 237 13.74 -7.44 -16.05
CA LEU A 237 13.84 -7.44 -14.59
C LEU A 237 14.86 -8.48 -14.09
N ALA A 238 14.81 -9.71 -14.60
CA ALA A 238 15.69 -10.79 -14.19
C ALA A 238 17.18 -10.50 -14.52
N GLU A 239 17.46 -10.00 -15.72
CA GLU A 239 18.82 -9.63 -16.15
C GLU A 239 19.43 -8.50 -15.29
N ASN A 240 18.59 -7.68 -14.68
CA ASN A 240 19.03 -6.56 -13.82
C ASN A 240 18.81 -6.83 -12.32
N GLY A 241 18.36 -8.03 -11.93
CA GLY A 241 18.11 -8.40 -10.56
C GLY A 241 17.05 -7.54 -9.86
N LEU A 242 16.03 -7.05 -10.61
CA LEU A 242 15.00 -6.15 -10.12
C LEU A 242 13.71 -6.87 -9.74
N ASP A 243 13.05 -6.40 -8.71
CA ASP A 243 11.77 -6.96 -8.27
C ASP A 243 10.59 -6.29 -9.01
N LYS A 244 9.72 -7.11 -9.60
CA LYS A 244 8.55 -6.65 -10.35
C LYS A 244 7.62 -5.73 -9.52
N ARG A 245 7.53 -5.94 -8.20
CA ARG A 245 6.72 -5.13 -7.29
C ARG A 245 7.24 -3.71 -7.14
N ALA A 246 8.48 -3.44 -7.57
CA ALA A 246 9.02 -2.10 -7.61
C ALA A 246 8.46 -1.25 -8.75
N ILE A 247 7.76 -1.84 -9.74
CA ILE A 247 7.11 -1.09 -10.82
C ILE A 247 5.89 -0.35 -10.25
N GLY A 248 5.97 0.98 -10.18
CA GLY A 248 4.90 1.88 -9.75
C GLY A 248 3.99 2.30 -10.89
N MET A 249 4.51 2.40 -12.11
CA MET A 249 3.73 2.81 -13.29
C MET A 249 4.31 2.27 -14.59
N VAL A 250 3.48 2.23 -15.63
CA VAL A 250 3.85 1.93 -17.01
C VAL A 250 3.59 3.15 -17.88
N GLY A 251 4.57 3.53 -18.69
CA GLY A 251 4.46 4.65 -19.63
C GLY A 251 4.59 4.20 -21.08
N SER A 252 3.83 4.81 -22.00
CA SER A 252 3.97 4.61 -23.45
C SER A 252 3.57 5.87 -24.23
N ILE A 253 3.69 5.83 -25.55
CA ILE A 253 3.25 6.92 -26.42
C ILE A 253 1.73 6.86 -26.61
N GLN A 254 1.08 8.03 -26.76
CA GLN A 254 -0.38 8.18 -26.95
C GLN A 254 -0.94 7.31 -28.09
N ARG A 255 -0.18 7.08 -29.15
CA ARG A 255 -0.57 6.18 -30.26
C ARG A 255 -0.79 4.72 -29.84
N LYS A 256 -0.43 4.34 -28.62
CA LYS A 256 -0.60 3.01 -28.00
C LYS A 256 -1.70 2.95 -26.96
N ALA A 257 -2.49 4.01 -26.81
CA ALA A 257 -3.59 4.05 -25.84
C ALA A 257 -4.71 3.02 -26.14
N ASP A 258 -4.81 2.55 -27.37
CA ASP A 258 -5.75 1.53 -27.84
C ASP A 258 -5.09 0.14 -28.02
N GLU A 259 -3.83 -0.06 -27.62
CA GLU A 259 -3.11 -1.33 -27.79
C GLU A 259 -3.60 -2.36 -26.76
N ALA A 260 -4.46 -3.29 -27.21
CA ALA A 260 -5.14 -4.25 -26.35
C ALA A 260 -4.17 -5.07 -25.46
N GLY A 261 -3.04 -5.54 -26.04
CA GLY A 261 -2.07 -6.34 -25.28
C GLY A 261 -1.36 -5.55 -24.20
N LEU A 262 -1.08 -4.26 -24.41
CA LEU A 262 -0.49 -3.39 -23.38
C LEU A 262 -1.48 -3.11 -22.25
N LEU A 263 -2.71 -2.80 -22.59
CA LEU A 263 -3.78 -2.55 -21.60
C LEU A 263 -4.08 -3.82 -20.77
N GLU A 264 -4.15 -4.99 -21.42
CA GLU A 264 -4.34 -6.27 -20.74
C GLU A 264 -3.17 -6.59 -19.80
N TYR A 265 -1.91 -6.39 -20.25
CA TYR A 265 -0.74 -6.56 -19.40
C TYR A 265 -0.79 -5.69 -18.15
N CYS A 266 -1.09 -4.39 -18.31
CA CYS A 266 -1.20 -3.47 -17.18
C CYS A 266 -2.34 -3.85 -16.23
N LYS A 267 -3.52 -4.20 -16.77
CA LYS A 267 -4.67 -4.64 -15.97
C LYS A 267 -4.37 -5.91 -15.18
N LYS A 268 -3.77 -6.93 -15.79
CA LYS A 268 -3.42 -8.21 -15.15
C LYS A 268 -2.43 -8.04 -14.00
N ASN A 269 -1.53 -7.07 -14.11
CA ASN A 269 -0.50 -6.80 -13.11
C ASN A 269 -0.86 -5.64 -12.15
N HIS A 270 -2.04 -5.06 -12.29
CA HIS A 270 -2.51 -3.89 -11.52
C HIS A 270 -1.58 -2.67 -11.62
N PHE A 271 -0.88 -2.51 -12.76
CA PHE A 271 -0.04 -1.35 -13.00
C PHE A 271 -0.86 -0.17 -13.51
N PRO A 272 -0.74 1.02 -12.90
CA PRO A 272 -1.19 2.26 -13.52
C PRO A 272 -0.48 2.45 -14.86
N VAL A 273 -1.21 2.91 -15.89
CA VAL A 273 -0.64 3.19 -17.20
C VAL A 273 -0.92 4.61 -17.62
N SER A 274 0.12 5.29 -18.14
CA SER A 274 0.05 6.64 -18.68
C SER A 274 0.52 6.68 -20.14
N PHE A 275 -0.17 7.46 -20.95
CA PHE A 275 0.16 7.65 -22.35
C PHE A 275 0.53 9.09 -22.61
N TYR A 276 1.68 9.30 -23.22
CA TYR A 276 2.27 10.62 -23.45
C TYR A 276 2.24 11.00 -24.92
N THR A 277 2.03 12.26 -25.20
CA THR A 277 2.13 12.83 -26.54
C THR A 277 3.58 12.83 -27.04
N GLU A 278 3.76 12.96 -28.34
CA GLU A 278 5.09 13.11 -28.94
C GLU A 278 5.85 14.32 -28.35
N GLN A 279 5.15 15.41 -28.12
CA GLN A 279 5.72 16.64 -27.54
C GLN A 279 6.21 16.43 -26.10
N GLU A 280 5.41 15.77 -25.25
CA GLU A 280 5.80 15.45 -23.88
C GLU A 280 7.03 14.53 -23.85
N LEU A 281 7.08 13.50 -24.70
CA LEU A 281 8.24 12.62 -24.80
C LEU A 281 9.49 13.32 -25.29
N LEU A 282 9.37 14.21 -26.29
CA LEU A 282 10.50 15.00 -26.80
C LEU A 282 11.01 16.03 -25.79
N ALA A 283 10.14 16.53 -24.92
CA ALA A 283 10.50 17.48 -23.86
C ALA A 283 11.30 16.84 -22.71
N VAL A 284 11.30 15.50 -22.59
CA VAL A 284 12.05 14.80 -21.53
C VAL A 284 13.54 15.03 -21.73
N PRO A 285 14.25 15.64 -20.74
CA PRO A 285 15.67 15.89 -20.82
C PRO A 285 16.48 14.61 -20.70
N GLY A 286 17.61 14.53 -21.40
CA GLY A 286 18.53 13.40 -21.29
C GLY A 286 19.07 12.90 -22.63
N SER A 287 19.96 11.92 -22.56
CA SER A 287 20.53 11.23 -23.72
C SER A 287 19.91 9.84 -23.84
N PHE A 288 19.20 9.58 -24.93
CA PHE A 288 18.45 8.37 -25.17
C PHE A 288 18.98 7.61 -26.38
N THR A 289 18.74 6.30 -26.40
CA THR A 289 19.13 5.43 -27.53
C THR A 289 18.31 5.78 -28.76
N SER A 290 18.91 6.44 -29.74
CA SER A 290 18.21 6.87 -30.96
C SER A 290 17.86 5.70 -31.88
N SER A 291 16.70 5.81 -32.54
CA SER A 291 16.25 4.89 -33.58
C SER A 291 15.52 5.66 -34.68
N GLU A 292 16.15 5.72 -35.86
CA GLU A 292 15.58 6.40 -37.03
C GLU A 292 14.25 5.77 -37.46
N PHE A 293 14.13 4.45 -37.40
CA PHE A 293 12.88 3.75 -37.69
C PHE A 293 11.76 4.16 -36.73
N VAL A 294 12.03 4.21 -35.43
CA VAL A 294 11.02 4.65 -34.43
C VAL A 294 10.64 6.10 -34.67
N ARG A 295 11.62 6.96 -34.99
CA ARG A 295 11.40 8.37 -35.30
C ARG A 295 10.51 8.57 -36.53
N SER A 296 10.72 7.81 -37.60
CA SER A 296 9.90 7.90 -38.81
C SER A 296 8.43 7.47 -38.58
N VAL A 297 8.17 6.54 -37.64
CA VAL A 297 6.85 6.03 -37.35
C VAL A 297 6.12 6.84 -36.28
N THR A 298 6.83 7.29 -35.24
CA THR A 298 6.23 7.87 -34.04
C THR A 298 6.52 9.35 -33.83
N GLY A 299 7.41 9.94 -34.61
CA GLY A 299 7.91 11.31 -34.40
C GLY A 299 8.97 11.42 -33.28
N VAL A 300 9.19 10.34 -32.50
CA VAL A 300 10.09 10.30 -31.34
C VAL A 300 11.18 9.25 -31.60
N ASP A 301 12.43 9.58 -31.33
CA ASP A 301 13.59 8.69 -31.54
C ASP A 301 13.64 7.48 -30.58
N ASN A 302 13.03 7.61 -29.40
CA ASN A 302 12.94 6.55 -28.40
C ASN A 302 11.69 6.71 -27.53
N VAL A 303 10.74 5.79 -27.66
CA VAL A 303 9.50 5.82 -26.88
C VAL A 303 9.74 5.28 -25.47
N CYS A 304 10.36 4.10 -25.31
CA CYS A 304 10.41 3.42 -24.00
C CYS A 304 11.30 4.16 -23.00
N GLU A 305 12.52 4.60 -23.36
CA GLU A 305 13.36 5.32 -22.40
C GLU A 305 12.75 6.66 -22.00
N ARG A 306 12.20 7.42 -22.98
CA ARG A 306 11.56 8.72 -22.71
C ARG A 306 10.30 8.54 -21.86
N ALA A 307 9.45 7.55 -22.16
CA ALA A 307 8.24 7.29 -21.38
C ALA A 307 8.56 6.82 -19.94
N ALA A 308 9.64 6.04 -19.74
CA ALA A 308 10.12 5.69 -18.42
C ALA A 308 10.61 6.92 -17.64
N MET A 309 11.24 7.87 -18.31
CA MET A 309 11.81 9.07 -17.67
C MET A 309 10.79 10.16 -17.36
N VAL A 310 9.55 10.09 -17.85
CA VAL A 310 8.53 11.07 -17.44
C VAL A 310 8.23 10.92 -15.93
N GLY A 311 8.55 11.96 -15.17
CA GLY A 311 8.38 11.97 -13.71
C GLY A 311 9.47 11.23 -12.93
N ALA A 312 10.38 10.50 -13.58
CA ALA A 312 11.52 9.85 -12.96
C ALA A 312 12.77 10.76 -12.97
N SER A 313 13.69 10.48 -12.07
CA SER A 313 14.94 11.25 -11.92
C SER A 313 16.14 10.59 -12.61
N ARG A 314 16.13 9.27 -12.80
CA ARG A 314 17.26 8.52 -13.31
C ARG A 314 16.85 7.34 -14.18
N LEU A 315 17.42 7.23 -15.39
CA LEU A 315 17.31 6.03 -16.21
C LEU A 315 18.16 4.92 -15.59
N LEU A 316 17.51 3.84 -15.15
CA LEU A 316 18.14 2.71 -14.48
C LEU A 316 18.58 1.64 -15.48
N VAL A 317 17.67 1.26 -16.40
CA VAL A 317 17.92 0.27 -17.44
C VAL A 317 17.57 0.90 -18.79
N ARG A 318 18.57 0.93 -19.68
CA ARG A 318 18.39 1.40 -21.04
C ARG A 318 17.50 0.46 -21.85
N LYS A 319 17.07 0.94 -23.00
CA LYS A 319 16.22 0.20 -23.95
C LYS A 319 16.76 -1.19 -24.22
N THR A 320 15.95 -2.19 -23.93
CA THR A 320 16.08 -3.55 -24.41
C THR A 320 15.01 -3.83 -25.46
N ALA A 321 15.24 -4.84 -26.32
CA ALA A 321 14.29 -5.21 -27.37
C ALA A 321 14.15 -6.74 -27.43
N LYS A 322 12.91 -7.23 -27.38
CA LYS A 322 12.59 -8.66 -27.50
C LYS A 322 11.22 -8.84 -28.18
N ASN A 323 11.16 -9.70 -29.19
CA ASN A 323 9.91 -10.16 -29.83
C ASN A 323 8.94 -9.01 -30.23
N GLY A 324 9.47 -7.87 -30.68
CA GLY A 324 8.65 -6.72 -31.07
C GLY A 324 8.21 -5.82 -29.93
N VAL A 325 8.73 -6.04 -28.71
CA VAL A 325 8.59 -5.17 -27.54
C VAL A 325 9.92 -4.50 -27.26
N THR A 326 9.89 -3.22 -26.91
CA THR A 326 11.02 -2.49 -26.32
C THR A 326 10.64 -2.03 -24.95
N ALA A 327 11.54 -2.19 -23.98
CA ALA A 327 11.30 -1.79 -22.60
C ALA A 327 12.53 -1.07 -22.02
N ALA A 328 12.28 -0.17 -21.11
CA ALA A 328 13.30 0.54 -20.33
C ALA A 328 12.76 0.82 -18.92
N LEU A 329 13.65 0.98 -17.94
CA LEU A 329 13.27 1.32 -16.58
C LEU A 329 13.98 2.60 -16.12
N ALA A 330 13.22 3.46 -15.47
CA ALA A 330 13.74 4.62 -14.74
C ALA A 330 13.26 4.56 -13.29
N ALA A 331 13.95 5.26 -12.40
CA ALA A 331 13.60 5.32 -10.99
C ALA A 331 13.30 6.75 -10.55
N GLU A 332 12.31 6.89 -9.69
CA GLU A 332 12.09 8.12 -8.94
C GLU A 332 13.18 8.30 -7.87
N GLU A 333 13.46 9.54 -7.51
CA GLU A 333 14.23 9.84 -6.31
C GLU A 333 13.36 9.59 -5.08
N MET A 334 13.86 8.79 -4.15
CA MET A 334 13.14 8.40 -2.96
C MET A 334 14.05 8.48 -1.73
N GLU A 335 13.46 8.81 -0.60
CA GLU A 335 14.09 8.76 0.71
C GLU A 335 13.27 7.86 1.65
N VAL A 336 13.99 7.08 2.46
CA VAL A 336 13.38 6.26 3.52
C VAL A 336 13.17 7.11 4.75
N THR A 337 11.92 7.25 5.18
CA THR A 337 11.54 7.95 6.41
C THR A 337 10.63 7.06 7.27
N PHE A 338 10.71 7.18 8.59
CA PHE A 338 10.01 6.32 9.55
C PHE A 338 8.82 6.99 10.23
N GLY A 339 8.57 8.25 9.94
CA GLY A 339 7.47 9.04 10.49
C GLY A 339 6.47 9.52 9.44
#